data_03a7d16edfc4c09c4946b79685781aa9
#
_entry.id   03a7d16edfc4c09c4946b79685781aa9
#
_cell.length_a   1.000
_cell.length_b   1.000
_cell.length_c   1.000
_cell.angle_alpha   90.00
_cell.angle_beta   90.00
_cell.angle_gamma   90.00
#
_symmetry.space_group_name_H-M   'P 1'
#
loop_
_entity.id
_entity.type
_entity.pdbx_description
1 polymer ?
#
loop_
_entity_poly.entity_id
_entity_poly.type
_entity_poly.pdbx_seq_one_letter_code
_entity_poly.pdbx_strand_id
1 'polypeptide(L)'
;MNAREHVANRPKLLIILAALALTLTACAGLGERIAAEDGRLDVAVVAKGYASPFWATVKAGALAAGADLGVDVTFSGPDTESDVVRQVDQINLAHVQHPDAFVFAALDSSASVVALRQFVESGIPVVAFDSGVPGSDIPVTTVATDNRGAAAEAAKHMAELLGGQGKVAILAQSSTSVTGTDRRDGFIDWLAANAPGVEVVDVQYNDSDQAKAEQQASAIIQAHPDLAGIFATDDDGAVAAAQTVRRAGADMTVIGFDSGAVQIGLIRDGVMAGSVTQNPYQMGYIAVAKAVAAADGEPIEPTIDSGFYWYDATNLDDPNIQKAIYD
;
A
#
# COMPACT_ATOMS: atom_id res chain seq x y z
N MET A 1 3.58 -101.99 -11.57
CA MET A 1 2.21 -101.83 -10.98
C MET A 1 2.09 -100.40 -10.51
N ASN A 2 1.22 -99.60 -11.14
CA ASN A 2 0.55 -98.37 -10.74
C ASN A 2 1.36 -97.27 -9.96
N ALA A 3 1.74 -96.20 -10.55
CA ALA A 3 0.98 -95.08 -11.11
C ALA A 3 0.20 -94.26 -10.06
N ARG A 4 0.53 -93.01 -9.83
CA ARG A 4 -0.36 -91.82 -9.95
C ARG A 4 0.32 -90.55 -9.48
N GLU A 5 0.51 -89.72 -10.41
CA GLU A 5 0.43 -88.28 -10.47
C GLU A 5 -0.10 -87.54 -9.24
N HIS A 6 0.59 -86.47 -8.85
CA HIS A 6 -0.02 -85.28 -8.28
C HIS A 6 0.57 -84.02 -8.92
N VAL A 7 -0.21 -83.46 -9.81
CA VAL A 7 -0.07 -82.08 -10.32
C VAL A 7 -0.47 -81.14 -9.16
N ALA A 8 0.41 -80.28 -8.70
CA ALA A 8 0.14 -79.25 -7.72
C ALA A 8 0.06 -77.86 -8.39
N ASN A 9 -1.06 -77.34 -8.28
CA ASN A 9 -1.65 -76.04 -8.64
C ASN A 9 -0.81 -74.85 -8.17
N ARG A 10 -0.19 -74.08 -9.05
CA ARG A 10 0.49 -72.81 -8.78
C ARG A 10 0.01 -71.68 -9.74
N PRO A 11 -1.17 -71.09 -9.51
CA PRO A 11 -1.38 -69.72 -9.98
C PRO A 11 -2.10 -68.79 -9.01
N LYS A 12 -2.01 -68.95 -7.70
CA LYS A 12 -2.69 -67.99 -6.79
C LYS A 12 -1.78 -67.01 -6.03
N LEU A 13 -0.46 -67.13 -6.21
CA LEU A 13 0.48 -66.26 -5.46
C LEU A 13 0.95 -65.00 -6.30
N LEU A 14 0.72 -64.99 -7.59
CA LEU A 14 1.13 -63.88 -8.45
C LEU A 14 0.08 -62.75 -8.54
N ILE A 15 -1.18 -63.00 -8.14
CA ILE A 15 -2.25 -62.00 -8.20
C ILE A 15 -2.27 -61.13 -6.93
N ILE A 16 -1.73 -61.61 -5.79
CA ILE A 16 -1.71 -60.85 -4.52
C ILE A 16 -0.57 -59.82 -4.49
N LEU A 17 0.54 -60.04 -5.23
CA LEU A 17 1.63 -59.08 -5.33
C LEU A 17 1.38 -57.93 -6.31
N ALA A 18 0.47 -58.09 -7.28
CA ALA A 18 0.07 -57.03 -8.20
C ALA A 18 -0.95 -56.06 -7.57
N ALA A 19 -1.75 -56.49 -6.58
CA ALA A 19 -2.71 -55.68 -5.90
C ALA A 19 -2.07 -54.82 -4.78
N LEU A 20 -0.90 -55.16 -4.24
CA LEU A 20 -0.19 -54.41 -3.22
C LEU A 20 0.70 -53.30 -3.79
N ALA A 21 1.05 -53.37 -5.08
CA ALA A 21 1.84 -52.32 -5.74
C ALA A 21 1.01 -51.14 -6.25
N LEU A 22 -0.32 -51.22 -6.33
CA LEU A 22 -1.22 -50.13 -6.73
C LEU A 22 -1.68 -49.24 -5.56
N THR A 23 -1.41 -49.62 -4.31
CA THR A 23 -1.84 -48.85 -3.15
C THR A 23 -0.75 -47.93 -2.56
N LEU A 24 0.48 -47.99 -3.07
CA LEU A 24 1.58 -47.12 -2.63
C LEU A 24 1.82 -45.88 -3.50
N THR A 25 1.06 -45.71 -4.59
CA THR A 25 1.18 -44.53 -5.46
C THR A 25 0.12 -43.45 -5.13
N ALA A 26 -0.74 -43.67 -4.13
CA ALA A 26 -1.82 -42.76 -3.77
C ALA A 26 -1.51 -41.81 -2.62
N CYS A 27 -0.27 -41.79 -2.06
CA CYS A 27 0.10 -40.89 -0.96
C CYS A 27 1.13 -39.81 -1.34
N ALA A 28 1.40 -39.61 -2.63
CA ALA A 28 2.33 -38.55 -3.08
C ALA A 28 1.60 -37.43 -3.80
N GLY A 29 0.40 -37.05 -3.34
CA GLY A 29 -0.39 -36.02 -4.01
C GLY A 29 -1.57 -35.51 -3.17
N LEU A 30 -1.43 -35.42 -1.85
CA LEU A 30 -2.45 -34.82 -0.98
C LEU A 30 -1.92 -33.52 -0.34
N GLY A 31 -1.40 -32.64 -1.22
CA GLY A 31 -1.48 -31.20 -1.07
C GLY A 31 -2.51 -30.69 -2.06
N GLU A 32 -3.69 -31.31 -2.15
CA GLU A 32 -4.79 -30.70 -2.90
C GLU A 32 -5.22 -29.45 -2.15
N ARG A 33 -4.99 -28.29 -2.81
CA ARG A 33 -5.64 -27.02 -2.52
C ARG A 33 -7.12 -27.32 -2.23
N ILE A 34 -7.64 -26.80 -1.13
CA ILE A 34 -9.07 -26.59 -1.00
C ILE A 34 -9.35 -25.43 -1.96
N ALA A 35 -9.52 -25.73 -3.25
CA ALA A 35 -10.02 -24.77 -4.21
C ALA A 35 -11.39 -24.30 -3.68
N ALA A 36 -11.68 -23.02 -3.80
CA ALA A 36 -13.02 -22.52 -3.56
C ALA A 36 -14.04 -23.41 -4.29
N GLU A 37 -15.18 -23.71 -3.65
CA GLU A 37 -16.17 -24.68 -4.17
C GLU A 37 -16.68 -24.33 -5.59
N ASP A 38 -16.40 -23.10 -6.08
CA ASP A 38 -16.82 -22.60 -7.40
C ASP A 38 -15.67 -22.43 -8.44
N GLY A 39 -14.44 -22.72 -8.06
CA GLY A 39 -13.25 -22.65 -8.96
C GLY A 39 -12.79 -21.22 -9.25
N ARG A 40 -13.22 -20.21 -8.48
CA ARG A 40 -12.75 -18.82 -8.59
C ARG A 40 -11.41 -18.68 -7.84
N LEU A 41 -10.55 -17.75 -8.31
CA LEU A 41 -9.32 -17.40 -7.59
C LEU A 41 -9.66 -16.58 -6.35
N ASP A 42 -8.96 -16.85 -5.26
CA ASP A 42 -9.01 -16.07 -4.02
C ASP A 42 -7.82 -15.10 -3.97
N VAL A 43 -8.09 -13.81 -3.88
CA VAL A 43 -7.08 -12.76 -3.70
C VAL A 43 -7.24 -12.13 -2.32
N ALA A 44 -6.24 -12.30 -1.46
CA ALA A 44 -6.23 -11.66 -0.15
C ALA A 44 -5.48 -10.34 -0.19
N VAL A 45 -6.09 -9.27 0.35
CA VAL A 45 -5.52 -7.92 0.43
C VAL A 45 -5.35 -7.51 1.89
N VAL A 46 -4.13 -7.12 2.27
CA VAL A 46 -3.83 -6.53 3.58
C VAL A 46 -3.26 -5.12 3.39
N ALA A 47 -4.06 -4.12 3.76
CA ALA A 47 -3.72 -2.70 3.66
C ALA A 47 -3.01 -2.18 4.92
N LYS A 48 -2.53 -0.92 4.89
CA LYS A 48 -1.95 -0.26 6.08
C LYS A 48 -3.02 0.21 7.06
N GLY A 49 -4.25 0.48 6.57
CA GLY A 49 -5.36 0.94 7.37
C GLY A 49 -6.69 0.42 6.81
N TYR A 50 -7.76 0.63 7.55
CA TYR A 50 -9.10 0.19 7.15
C TYR A 50 -10.15 1.30 7.24
N ALA A 51 -9.99 2.22 8.19
CA ALA A 51 -11.04 3.16 8.58
C ALA A 51 -11.01 4.49 7.78
N SER A 52 -9.87 4.87 7.19
CA SER A 52 -9.77 6.16 6.49
C SER A 52 -10.46 6.13 5.12
N PRO A 53 -10.92 7.30 4.61
CA PRO A 53 -11.49 7.43 3.26
C PRO A 53 -10.55 6.93 2.15
N PHE A 54 -9.23 7.15 2.30
CA PHE A 54 -8.23 6.61 1.37
C PHE A 54 -8.35 5.09 1.24
N TRP A 55 -8.31 4.36 2.36
CA TRP A 55 -8.38 2.89 2.34
C TRP A 55 -9.76 2.37 1.93
N ALA A 56 -10.83 3.12 2.22
CA ALA A 56 -12.16 2.80 1.72
C ALA A 56 -12.21 2.88 0.18
N THR A 57 -11.55 3.88 -0.40
CA THR A 57 -11.47 4.08 -1.85
C THR A 57 -10.58 3.02 -2.53
N VAL A 58 -9.43 2.68 -1.92
CA VAL A 58 -8.59 1.55 -2.36
C VAL A 58 -9.39 0.25 -2.36
N LYS A 59 -10.11 -0.02 -1.28
CA LYS A 59 -10.98 -1.21 -1.16
C LYS A 59 -12.04 -1.26 -2.25
N ALA A 60 -12.67 -0.13 -2.55
CA ALA A 60 -13.67 -0.06 -3.62
C ALA A 60 -13.06 -0.45 -4.98
N GLY A 61 -11.86 0.05 -5.30
CA GLY A 61 -11.12 -0.34 -6.50
C GLY A 61 -10.75 -1.82 -6.53
N ALA A 62 -10.25 -2.36 -5.42
CA ALA A 62 -9.90 -3.77 -5.29
C ALA A 62 -11.11 -4.70 -5.51
N LEU A 63 -12.25 -4.37 -4.89
CA LEU A 63 -13.49 -5.14 -5.04
C LEU A 63 -14.07 -5.02 -6.46
N ALA A 64 -13.94 -3.86 -7.10
CA ALA A 64 -14.35 -3.68 -8.49
C ALA A 64 -13.52 -4.56 -9.44
N ALA A 65 -12.19 -4.61 -9.26
CA ALA A 65 -11.34 -5.53 -10.02
C ALA A 65 -11.75 -6.99 -9.81
N GLY A 66 -12.07 -7.38 -8.56
CA GLY A 66 -12.57 -8.72 -8.26
C GLY A 66 -13.87 -9.05 -9.03
N ALA A 67 -14.80 -8.12 -9.07
CA ALA A 67 -16.06 -8.29 -9.80
C ALA A 67 -15.85 -8.40 -11.32
N ASP A 68 -14.99 -7.53 -11.89
CA ASP A 68 -14.71 -7.50 -13.33
C ASP A 68 -13.93 -8.73 -13.81
N LEU A 69 -13.04 -9.25 -12.98
CA LEU A 69 -12.17 -10.40 -13.29
C LEU A 69 -12.80 -11.74 -12.85
N GLY A 70 -13.92 -11.71 -12.12
CA GLY A 70 -14.60 -12.91 -11.64
C GLY A 70 -13.81 -13.65 -10.54
N VAL A 71 -13.09 -12.94 -9.67
CA VAL A 71 -12.30 -13.49 -8.56
C VAL A 71 -12.87 -13.01 -7.22
N ASP A 72 -12.61 -13.78 -6.17
CA ASP A 72 -13.01 -13.40 -4.82
C ASP A 72 -11.90 -12.57 -4.17
N VAL A 73 -12.28 -11.40 -3.61
CA VAL A 73 -11.33 -10.49 -2.98
C VAL A 73 -11.70 -10.32 -1.52
N THR A 74 -10.77 -10.68 -0.63
CA THR A 74 -10.85 -10.33 0.79
C THR A 74 -9.98 -9.11 1.06
N PHE A 75 -10.49 -8.13 1.83
CA PHE A 75 -9.76 -6.91 2.14
C PHE A 75 -9.75 -6.69 3.65
N SER A 76 -8.56 -6.56 4.21
CA SER A 76 -8.34 -6.31 5.63
C SER A 76 -7.23 -5.28 5.84
N GLY A 77 -7.10 -4.79 7.06
CA GLY A 77 -6.07 -3.87 7.51
C GLY A 77 -6.28 -3.54 8.98
N PRO A 78 -5.27 -3.03 9.70
CA PRO A 78 -5.45 -2.54 11.06
C PRO A 78 -6.36 -1.30 11.06
N ASP A 79 -6.92 -0.96 12.23
CA ASP A 79 -7.80 0.21 12.36
C ASP A 79 -7.03 1.52 12.14
N THR A 80 -5.75 1.55 12.49
CA THR A 80 -4.87 2.72 12.36
C THR A 80 -3.54 2.36 11.68
N GLU A 81 -2.93 3.32 11.01
CA GLU A 81 -1.63 3.16 10.33
C GLU A 81 -0.42 3.15 11.27
N SER A 82 -0.63 3.05 12.57
CA SER A 82 0.42 2.90 13.59
C SER A 82 0.54 1.48 14.15
N ASP A 83 -0.42 0.58 13.86
CA ASP A 83 -0.46 -0.78 14.45
C ASP A 83 0.22 -1.82 13.54
N VAL A 84 1.57 -1.74 13.50
CA VAL A 84 2.42 -2.66 12.74
C VAL A 84 2.24 -4.12 13.18
N VAL A 85 2.07 -4.37 14.50
CA VAL A 85 1.92 -5.72 15.04
C VAL A 85 0.62 -6.34 14.51
N ARG A 86 -0.46 -5.59 14.56
CA ARG A 86 -1.76 -6.04 14.04
C ARG A 86 -1.70 -6.36 12.54
N GLN A 87 -0.97 -5.55 11.77
CA GLN A 87 -0.81 -5.83 10.35
C GLN A 87 -0.06 -7.14 10.10
N VAL A 88 1.04 -7.39 10.82
CA VAL A 88 1.79 -8.65 10.70
C VAL A 88 0.90 -9.85 11.07
N ASP A 89 0.07 -9.75 12.11
CA ASP A 89 -0.89 -10.80 12.46
C ASP A 89 -1.91 -11.05 11.33
N GLN A 90 -2.39 -9.99 10.67
CA GLN A 90 -3.31 -10.12 9.54
C GLN A 90 -2.64 -10.75 8.30
N ILE A 91 -1.36 -10.43 8.03
CA ILE A 91 -0.57 -11.08 6.99
C ILE A 91 -0.44 -12.58 7.27
N ASN A 92 -0.09 -12.96 8.50
CA ASN A 92 0.00 -14.37 8.89
C ASN A 92 -1.36 -15.09 8.78
N LEU A 93 -2.46 -14.43 9.18
CA LEU A 93 -3.81 -14.99 9.04
C LEU A 93 -4.18 -15.22 7.57
N ALA A 94 -3.88 -14.25 6.70
CA ALA A 94 -4.10 -14.37 5.26
C ALA A 94 -3.31 -15.55 4.67
N HIS A 95 -2.05 -15.76 5.10
CA HIS A 95 -1.26 -16.90 4.65
C HIS A 95 -1.90 -18.25 5.03
N VAL A 96 -2.45 -18.37 6.25
CA VAL A 96 -3.13 -19.61 6.72
C VAL A 96 -4.38 -19.92 5.87
N GLN A 97 -5.00 -18.92 5.25
CA GLN A 97 -6.15 -19.11 4.37
C GLN A 97 -5.78 -19.62 2.97
N HIS A 98 -4.48 -19.68 2.64
CA HIS A 98 -3.94 -20.15 1.36
C HIS A 98 -4.59 -19.50 0.12
N PRO A 99 -4.58 -18.16 -0.01
CA PRO A 99 -5.11 -17.49 -1.18
C PRO A 99 -4.29 -17.84 -2.43
N ASP A 100 -4.87 -17.68 -3.63
CA ASP A 100 -4.18 -17.90 -4.90
C ASP A 100 -3.19 -16.77 -5.22
N ALA A 101 -3.43 -15.55 -4.70
CA ALA A 101 -2.50 -14.43 -4.74
C ALA A 101 -2.65 -13.53 -3.51
N PHE A 102 -1.59 -12.84 -3.15
CA PHE A 102 -1.54 -11.96 -2.00
C PHE A 102 -1.14 -10.53 -2.39
N VAL A 103 -1.91 -9.55 -1.92
CA VAL A 103 -1.70 -8.12 -2.16
C VAL A 103 -1.49 -7.42 -0.82
N PHE A 104 -0.44 -6.63 -0.66
CA PHE A 104 -0.18 -5.97 0.62
C PHE A 104 0.42 -4.58 0.45
N ALA A 105 0.15 -3.71 1.43
CA ALA A 105 0.80 -2.41 1.60
C ALA A 105 1.53 -2.39 2.95
N ALA A 106 2.85 -2.18 2.96
CA ALA A 106 3.65 -2.28 4.18
C ALA A 106 3.52 -1.04 5.07
N LEU A 107 3.10 -1.19 6.33
CA LEU A 107 3.22 -0.15 7.36
C LEU A 107 4.69 0.13 7.70
N ASP A 108 5.44 -0.94 7.88
CA ASP A 108 6.88 -0.93 8.10
C ASP A 108 7.56 -1.82 7.06
N SER A 109 8.50 -1.24 6.31
CA SER A 109 9.15 -1.91 5.19
C SER A 109 10.02 -3.10 5.58
N SER A 110 10.32 -3.28 6.87
CA SER A 110 11.15 -4.37 7.39
C SER A 110 10.35 -5.42 8.16
N ALA A 111 9.37 -4.98 8.96
CA ALA A 111 8.63 -5.86 9.87
C ALA A 111 7.84 -6.95 9.15
N SER A 112 7.33 -6.66 7.95
CA SER A 112 6.50 -7.58 7.17
C SER A 112 7.29 -8.66 6.42
N VAL A 113 8.60 -8.47 6.19
CA VAL A 113 9.41 -9.32 5.29
C VAL A 113 9.34 -10.81 5.65
N VAL A 114 9.43 -11.14 6.95
CA VAL A 114 9.41 -12.55 7.39
C VAL A 114 8.05 -13.20 7.13
N ALA A 115 6.96 -12.48 7.40
CA ALA A 115 5.61 -12.97 7.15
C ALA A 115 5.32 -13.12 5.65
N LEU A 116 5.79 -12.18 4.84
CA LEU A 116 5.63 -12.20 3.37
C LEU A 116 6.39 -13.37 2.70
N ARG A 117 7.57 -13.72 3.23
CA ARG A 117 8.36 -14.83 2.68
C ARG A 117 7.63 -16.17 2.72
N GLN A 118 6.74 -16.38 3.68
CA GLN A 118 5.92 -17.59 3.78
C GLN A 118 5.01 -17.79 2.55
N PHE A 119 4.50 -16.71 1.96
CA PHE A 119 3.70 -16.80 0.72
C PHE A 119 4.55 -17.28 -0.45
N VAL A 120 5.75 -16.70 -0.63
CA VAL A 120 6.69 -17.10 -1.68
C VAL A 120 7.10 -18.57 -1.52
N GLU A 121 7.43 -19.01 -0.31
CA GLU A 121 7.77 -20.40 0.00
C GLU A 121 6.61 -21.36 -0.27
N SER A 122 5.38 -20.88 -0.18
CA SER A 122 4.16 -21.63 -0.51
C SER A 122 3.77 -21.53 -1.99
N GLY A 123 4.57 -20.81 -2.82
CA GLY A 123 4.29 -20.62 -4.24
C GLY A 123 3.17 -19.61 -4.53
N ILE A 124 2.79 -18.79 -3.56
CA ILE A 124 1.75 -17.75 -3.68
C ILE A 124 2.42 -16.46 -4.13
N PRO A 125 2.06 -15.88 -5.30
CA PRO A 125 2.61 -14.62 -5.75
C PRO A 125 2.18 -13.47 -4.83
N VAL A 126 3.13 -12.55 -4.59
CA VAL A 126 2.94 -11.38 -3.73
C VAL A 126 3.03 -10.11 -4.56
N VAL A 127 2.01 -9.28 -4.51
CA VAL A 127 1.98 -7.94 -5.10
C VAL A 127 2.01 -6.89 -4.00
N ALA A 128 2.97 -5.98 -4.05
CA ALA A 128 2.95 -4.82 -3.18
C ALA A 128 2.12 -3.69 -3.81
N PHE A 129 1.46 -2.90 -2.99
CA PHE A 129 0.80 -1.68 -3.45
C PHE A 129 1.00 -0.56 -2.43
N ASP A 130 0.82 0.70 -2.83
CA ASP A 130 1.07 1.90 -2.02
C ASP A 130 2.49 1.95 -1.44
N SER A 131 2.82 1.01 -0.57
CA SER A 131 4.10 0.93 0.14
C SER A 131 4.60 -0.51 0.13
N GLY A 132 5.82 -0.73 -0.37
CA GLY A 132 6.43 -2.04 -0.49
C GLY A 132 7.55 -2.30 0.52
N VAL A 133 8.36 -3.31 0.21
CA VAL A 133 9.55 -3.74 0.97
C VAL A 133 10.79 -3.59 0.08
N PRO A 134 11.37 -2.38 -0.03
CA PRO A 134 12.46 -2.09 -0.96
C PRO A 134 13.68 -2.97 -0.67
N GLY A 135 14.37 -3.37 -1.73
CA GLY A 135 15.52 -4.27 -1.64
C GLY A 135 15.17 -5.73 -1.39
N SER A 136 13.89 -6.08 -1.32
CA SER A 136 13.40 -7.45 -1.25
C SER A 136 13.00 -7.95 -2.64
N ASP A 137 13.20 -9.24 -2.85
CA ASP A 137 12.78 -10.00 -4.05
C ASP A 137 11.37 -10.60 -3.93
N ILE A 138 10.67 -10.30 -2.82
CA ILE A 138 9.37 -10.91 -2.51
C ILE A 138 8.25 -10.44 -3.43
N PRO A 139 7.98 -9.12 -3.59
CA PRO A 139 6.92 -8.70 -4.49
C PRO A 139 7.30 -8.89 -5.95
N VAL A 140 6.42 -9.51 -6.74
CA VAL A 140 6.58 -9.60 -8.20
C VAL A 140 6.41 -8.25 -8.88
N THR A 141 5.66 -7.34 -8.24
CA THR A 141 5.50 -5.94 -8.66
C THR A 141 5.10 -5.06 -7.47
N THR A 142 5.30 -3.76 -7.61
CA THR A 142 4.75 -2.74 -6.70
C THR A 142 3.90 -1.75 -7.49
N VAL A 143 2.62 -1.63 -7.12
CA VAL A 143 1.68 -0.65 -7.68
C VAL A 143 1.59 0.53 -6.72
N ALA A 144 2.19 1.65 -7.05
CA ALA A 144 2.26 2.80 -6.13
C ALA A 144 2.24 4.12 -6.90
N THR A 145 1.97 5.20 -6.20
CA THR A 145 2.25 6.56 -6.66
C THR A 145 3.76 6.74 -6.80
N ASP A 146 4.22 7.45 -7.82
CA ASP A 146 5.58 8.03 -7.82
C ASP A 146 5.68 9.07 -6.70
N ASN A 147 5.93 8.60 -5.47
CA ASN A 147 5.94 9.42 -4.26
C ASN A 147 7.03 10.51 -4.30
N ARG A 148 8.19 10.22 -4.90
CA ARG A 148 9.26 11.22 -5.04
C ARG A 148 8.87 12.31 -6.04
N GLY A 149 8.31 11.94 -7.20
CA GLY A 149 7.82 12.88 -8.20
C GLY A 149 6.64 13.71 -7.68
N ALA A 150 5.71 13.10 -6.97
CA ALA A 150 4.57 13.76 -6.34
C ALA A 150 5.00 14.79 -5.28
N ALA A 151 5.97 14.46 -4.43
CA ALA A 151 6.52 15.38 -3.45
C ALA A 151 7.38 16.48 -4.10
N ALA A 152 8.06 16.18 -5.20
CA ALA A 152 8.77 17.18 -5.99
C ALA A 152 7.80 18.23 -6.58
N GLU A 153 6.59 17.82 -7.02
CA GLU A 153 5.56 18.76 -7.45
C GLU A 153 5.05 19.65 -6.29
N ALA A 154 4.84 19.07 -5.09
CA ALA A 154 4.53 19.84 -3.89
C ALA A 154 5.64 20.86 -3.56
N ALA A 155 6.92 20.46 -3.67
CA ALA A 155 8.06 21.33 -3.42
C ALA A 155 8.13 22.50 -4.43
N LYS A 156 7.83 22.24 -5.69
CA LYS A 156 7.76 23.27 -6.73
C LYS A 156 6.69 24.31 -6.40
N HIS A 157 5.48 23.88 -6.06
CA HIS A 157 4.42 24.78 -5.66
C HIS A 157 4.76 25.56 -4.38
N MET A 158 5.38 24.92 -3.38
CA MET A 158 5.88 25.60 -2.18
C MET A 158 6.88 26.72 -2.56
N ALA A 159 7.86 26.41 -3.39
CA ALA A 159 8.88 27.38 -3.81
C ALA A 159 8.27 28.53 -4.61
N GLU A 160 7.31 28.28 -5.51
CA GLU A 160 6.60 29.30 -6.27
C GLU A 160 5.81 30.25 -5.36
N LEU A 161 5.06 29.71 -4.40
CA LEU A 161 4.26 30.47 -3.45
C LEU A 161 5.12 31.32 -2.50
N LEU A 162 6.29 30.83 -2.13
CA LEU A 162 7.24 31.54 -1.28
C LEU A 162 8.20 32.49 -2.05
N GLY A 163 8.06 32.58 -3.38
CA GLY A 163 8.97 33.38 -4.20
C GLY A 163 10.43 32.91 -4.17
N GLY A 164 10.64 31.62 -3.95
CA GLY A 164 11.95 30.94 -3.98
C GLY A 164 12.80 31.13 -2.72
N GLN A 165 12.25 31.68 -1.63
CA GLN A 165 12.99 31.92 -0.36
C GLN A 165 12.09 31.67 0.85
N GLY A 166 12.69 31.24 1.95
CA GLY A 166 12.02 31.09 3.24
C GLY A 166 12.35 29.78 3.94
N LYS A 167 11.88 29.64 5.16
CA LYS A 167 12.04 28.42 5.97
C LYS A 167 10.77 27.60 5.92
N VAL A 168 10.90 26.31 5.73
CA VAL A 168 9.78 25.37 5.71
C VAL A 168 10.04 24.21 6.64
N ALA A 169 8.99 23.59 7.15
CA ALA A 169 9.06 22.36 7.92
C ALA A 169 8.27 21.24 7.23
N ILE A 170 8.59 19.99 7.56
CA ILE A 170 7.90 18.81 7.07
C ILE A 170 7.25 18.07 8.23
N LEU A 171 5.94 17.83 8.14
CA LEU A 171 5.24 16.82 8.93
C LEU A 171 5.15 15.55 8.09
N ALA A 172 6.04 14.60 8.37
CA ALA A 172 6.15 13.38 7.63
C ALA A 172 5.32 12.26 8.28
N GLN A 173 4.66 11.44 7.45
CA GLN A 173 3.84 10.34 7.90
C GLN A 173 4.61 9.33 8.75
N SER A 174 5.70 8.76 8.20
CA SER A 174 6.45 7.68 8.85
C SER A 174 7.92 7.72 8.44
N SER A 175 8.79 7.28 9.36
CA SER A 175 10.23 7.11 9.10
C SER A 175 10.58 5.70 8.62
N THR A 176 9.66 4.74 8.68
CA THR A 176 9.87 3.32 8.37
C THR A 176 9.06 2.83 7.17
N SER A 177 8.13 3.63 6.66
CA SER A 177 7.37 3.37 5.44
C SER A 177 8.03 4.06 4.24
N VAL A 178 8.09 3.37 3.11
CA VAL A 178 8.61 3.91 1.84
C VAL A 178 7.86 5.18 1.41
N THR A 179 6.53 5.19 1.51
CA THR A 179 5.73 6.37 1.14
C THR A 179 6.14 7.60 1.94
N GLY A 180 6.28 7.47 3.27
CA GLY A 180 6.69 8.58 4.13
C GLY A 180 8.10 9.10 3.84
N THR A 181 9.06 8.19 3.63
CA THR A 181 10.46 8.56 3.34
C THR A 181 10.62 9.14 1.93
N ASP A 182 9.98 8.58 0.92
CA ASP A 182 10.07 9.06 -0.45
C ASP A 182 9.41 10.43 -0.63
N ARG A 183 8.26 10.69 0.01
CA ARG A 183 7.62 12.01 0.00
C ARG A 183 8.50 13.07 0.66
N ARG A 184 9.06 12.76 1.84
CA ARG A 184 10.03 13.65 2.51
C ARG A 184 11.24 13.94 1.61
N ASP A 185 11.87 12.88 1.10
CA ASP A 185 13.13 13.00 0.35
C ASP A 185 12.91 13.67 -1.01
N GLY A 186 11.80 13.35 -1.71
CA GLY A 186 11.44 13.98 -2.97
C GLY A 186 11.24 15.50 -2.83
N PHE A 187 10.62 15.94 -1.74
CA PHE A 187 10.45 17.35 -1.42
C PHE A 187 11.81 18.04 -1.14
N ILE A 188 12.63 17.43 -0.26
CA ILE A 188 13.94 17.98 0.09
C ILE A 188 14.87 18.04 -1.12
N ASP A 189 14.99 16.95 -1.87
CA ASP A 189 15.89 16.85 -3.02
C ASP A 189 15.52 17.86 -4.11
N TRP A 190 14.21 18.05 -4.37
CA TRP A 190 13.75 19.01 -5.36
C TRP A 190 14.10 20.45 -4.94
N LEU A 191 13.84 20.83 -3.69
CA LEU A 191 14.18 22.15 -3.17
C LEU A 191 15.69 22.41 -3.25
N ALA A 192 16.49 21.44 -2.82
CA ALA A 192 17.96 21.58 -2.86
C ALA A 192 18.49 21.80 -4.28
N ALA A 193 17.87 21.16 -5.29
CA ALA A 193 18.29 21.27 -6.68
C ALA A 193 17.75 22.51 -7.39
N ASN A 194 16.53 22.97 -7.08
CA ASN A 194 15.80 23.96 -7.90
C ASN A 194 15.49 25.27 -7.16
N ALA A 195 15.38 25.24 -5.84
CA ALA A 195 15.04 26.40 -5.02
C ALA A 195 15.86 26.45 -3.72
N PRO A 196 17.20 26.55 -3.78
CA PRO A 196 18.09 26.47 -2.60
C PRO A 196 17.89 27.61 -1.61
N GLY A 197 17.11 28.64 -1.92
CA GLY A 197 16.69 29.69 -1.00
C GLY A 197 15.54 29.28 -0.06
N VAL A 198 14.87 28.14 -0.33
CA VAL A 198 13.86 27.56 0.55
C VAL A 198 14.55 26.48 1.40
N GLU A 199 14.67 26.72 2.70
CA GLU A 199 15.40 25.85 3.64
C GLU A 199 14.43 24.98 4.45
N VAL A 200 14.65 23.66 4.44
CA VAL A 200 13.92 22.74 5.35
C VAL A 200 14.61 22.77 6.72
N VAL A 201 13.96 23.35 7.73
CA VAL A 201 14.52 23.58 9.06
C VAL A 201 14.10 22.54 10.10
N ASP A 202 13.02 21.82 9.87
CA ASP A 202 12.53 20.78 10.80
C ASP A 202 11.81 19.67 10.03
N VAL A 203 11.91 18.42 10.53
CA VAL A 203 11.19 17.24 10.03
C VAL A 203 10.70 16.44 11.22
N GLN A 204 9.38 16.32 11.37
CA GLN A 204 8.75 15.55 12.44
C GLN A 204 7.91 14.42 11.84
N TYR A 205 7.78 13.30 12.56
CA TYR A 205 7.04 12.12 12.09
C TYR A 205 5.80 11.89 12.96
N ASN A 206 4.62 11.96 12.33
CA ASN A 206 3.34 11.90 13.03
C ASN A 206 2.74 10.48 13.13
N ASP A 207 3.21 9.50 12.33
CA ASP A 207 2.70 8.14 12.27
C ASP A 207 1.19 8.07 11.91
N SER A 208 0.72 8.99 11.06
CA SER A 208 -0.70 9.21 10.71
C SER A 208 -1.60 9.40 11.95
N ASP A 209 -1.07 10.03 13.00
CA ASP A 209 -1.80 10.43 14.20
C ASP A 209 -2.02 11.94 14.17
N GLN A 210 -3.26 12.37 13.96
CA GLN A 210 -3.63 13.78 13.84
C GLN A 210 -3.31 14.55 15.13
N ALA A 211 -3.53 13.95 16.32
CA ALA A 211 -3.28 14.65 17.58
C ALA A 211 -1.77 14.87 17.81
N LYS A 212 -0.94 13.89 17.43
CA LYS A 212 0.51 14.00 17.42
C LYS A 212 0.97 15.07 16.43
N ALA A 213 0.41 15.08 15.22
CA ALA A 213 0.71 16.08 14.19
C ALA A 213 0.35 17.50 14.66
N GLU A 214 -0.78 17.71 15.35
CA GLU A 214 -1.15 19.01 15.93
C GLU A 214 -0.14 19.50 16.99
N GLN A 215 0.33 18.60 17.85
CA GLN A 215 1.35 18.93 18.85
C GLN A 215 2.68 19.32 18.18
N GLN A 216 3.08 18.54 17.16
CA GLN A 216 4.29 18.78 16.38
C GLN A 216 4.22 20.09 15.60
N ALA A 217 3.11 20.38 14.90
CA ALA A 217 2.90 21.65 14.20
C ALA A 217 2.99 22.84 15.16
N SER A 218 2.38 22.73 16.34
CA SER A 218 2.45 23.78 17.36
C SER A 218 3.87 24.01 17.86
N ALA A 219 4.63 22.93 18.10
CA ALA A 219 6.03 23.01 18.55
C ALA A 219 6.93 23.62 17.47
N ILE A 220 6.77 23.21 16.19
CA ILE A 220 7.51 23.74 15.05
C ILE A 220 7.29 25.26 14.91
N ILE A 221 6.02 25.72 14.96
CA ILE A 221 5.68 27.14 14.84
C ILE A 221 6.30 27.95 15.99
N GLN A 222 6.34 27.41 17.20
CA GLN A 222 6.99 28.08 18.33
C GLN A 222 8.51 28.12 18.23
N ALA A 223 9.12 27.04 17.73
CA ALA A 223 10.56 26.93 17.58
C ALA A 223 11.12 27.80 16.42
N HIS A 224 10.30 28.02 15.39
CA HIS A 224 10.67 28.75 14.19
C HIS A 224 9.72 29.93 13.91
N PRO A 225 9.86 31.09 14.62
CA PRO A 225 8.95 32.21 14.43
C PRO A 225 8.98 32.85 13.03
N ASP A 226 10.00 32.54 12.24
CA ASP A 226 10.21 32.98 10.86
C ASP A 226 9.88 31.88 9.83
N LEU A 227 9.13 30.85 10.25
CA LEU A 227 8.66 29.77 9.36
C LEU A 227 7.69 30.33 8.33
N ALA A 228 7.94 30.06 7.05
CA ALA A 228 7.13 30.52 5.93
C ALA A 228 6.12 29.47 5.43
N GLY A 229 6.40 28.17 5.67
CA GLY A 229 5.47 27.13 5.25
C GLY A 229 5.66 25.77 5.91
N ILE A 230 4.65 24.91 5.79
CA ILE A 230 4.64 23.53 6.25
C ILE A 230 4.18 22.65 5.10
N PHE A 231 4.96 21.60 4.80
CA PHE A 231 4.55 20.49 3.95
C PHE A 231 4.20 19.29 4.82
N ALA A 232 3.00 18.76 4.64
CA ALA A 232 2.58 17.52 5.31
C ALA A 232 2.45 16.40 4.27
N THR A 233 2.99 15.22 4.59
CA THR A 233 3.11 14.12 3.63
C THR A 233 1.93 13.14 3.67
N ASP A 234 0.90 13.43 4.46
CA ASP A 234 -0.33 12.66 4.61
C ASP A 234 -1.53 13.56 4.99
N ASP A 235 -2.75 13.05 4.86
CA ASP A 235 -3.99 13.79 5.14
C ASP A 235 -4.07 14.26 6.60
N ASP A 236 -3.83 13.38 7.58
CA ASP A 236 -3.89 13.71 9.00
C ASP A 236 -2.91 14.83 9.38
N GLY A 237 -1.69 14.75 8.87
CA GLY A 237 -0.68 15.79 9.04
C GLY A 237 -1.06 17.10 8.38
N ALA A 238 -1.66 17.05 7.18
CA ALA A 238 -2.08 18.24 6.42
C ALA A 238 -3.22 18.99 7.14
N VAL A 239 -4.24 18.26 7.58
CA VAL A 239 -5.36 18.82 8.36
C VAL A 239 -4.86 19.41 9.67
N ALA A 240 -3.98 18.70 10.40
CA ALA A 240 -3.40 19.15 11.65
C ALA A 240 -2.58 20.45 11.48
N ALA A 241 -1.69 20.50 10.46
CA ALA A 241 -0.89 21.68 10.14
C ALA A 241 -1.78 22.88 9.84
N ALA A 242 -2.73 22.73 8.91
CA ALA A 242 -3.61 23.81 8.47
C ALA A 242 -4.46 24.37 9.60
N GLN A 243 -5.07 23.49 10.41
CA GLN A 243 -5.87 23.92 11.56
C GLN A 243 -5.01 24.60 12.63
N THR A 244 -3.77 24.15 12.84
CA THR A 244 -2.86 24.75 13.82
C THR A 244 -2.39 26.13 13.35
N VAL A 245 -2.00 26.28 12.07
CA VAL A 245 -1.65 27.59 11.48
C VAL A 245 -2.82 28.57 11.60
N ARG A 246 -4.05 28.14 11.27
CA ARG A 246 -5.26 28.96 11.41
C ARG A 246 -5.52 29.37 12.86
N ARG A 247 -5.41 28.45 13.83
CA ARG A 247 -5.57 28.76 15.26
C ARG A 247 -4.52 29.74 15.78
N ALA A 248 -3.29 29.63 15.31
CA ALA A 248 -2.20 30.52 15.66
C ALA A 248 -2.33 31.92 15.03
N GLY A 249 -3.20 32.09 14.03
CA GLY A 249 -3.28 33.32 13.23
C GLY A 249 -1.99 33.61 12.47
N ALA A 250 -1.23 32.58 12.14
CA ALA A 250 0.06 32.71 11.47
C ALA A 250 -0.13 32.81 9.95
N ASP A 251 0.68 33.64 9.31
CA ASP A 251 0.71 33.80 7.85
C ASP A 251 1.75 32.80 7.28
N MET A 252 1.30 31.59 7.02
CA MET A 252 2.15 30.49 6.55
C MET A 252 1.48 29.71 5.43
N THR A 253 2.26 29.33 4.43
CA THR A 253 1.82 28.42 3.36
C THR A 253 1.73 26.99 3.86
N VAL A 254 0.56 26.37 3.75
CA VAL A 254 0.40 24.93 4.06
C VAL A 254 0.10 24.19 2.76
N ILE A 255 0.91 23.18 2.47
CA ILE A 255 0.72 22.24 1.36
C ILE A 255 0.60 20.82 1.96
N GLY A 256 -0.38 20.05 1.47
CA GLY A 256 -0.64 18.70 1.91
C GLY A 256 -0.27 17.62 0.89
N PHE A 257 -0.56 16.42 1.31
CA PHE A 257 -0.61 15.21 0.49
C PHE A 257 -1.94 14.51 0.77
N ASP A 258 -2.40 13.68 -0.17
CA ASP A 258 -3.72 13.04 -0.13
C ASP A 258 -4.89 14.01 -0.35
N SER A 259 -6.12 13.53 -0.12
CA SER A 259 -7.35 14.31 -0.14
C SER A 259 -8.32 13.73 0.89
N GLY A 260 -9.25 14.52 1.32
CA GLY A 260 -10.30 14.14 2.26
C GLY A 260 -11.25 15.33 2.41
N ALA A 261 -12.48 15.11 2.82
CA ALA A 261 -13.50 16.16 2.91
C ALA A 261 -13.03 17.38 3.70
N VAL A 262 -12.33 17.16 4.83
CA VAL A 262 -11.80 18.25 5.68
C VAL A 262 -10.69 19.01 4.94
N GLN A 263 -9.76 18.32 4.33
CA GLN A 263 -8.63 18.90 3.59
C GLN A 263 -9.14 19.71 2.38
N ILE A 264 -10.08 19.15 1.61
CA ILE A 264 -10.74 19.85 0.48
C ILE A 264 -11.44 21.14 0.97
N GLY A 265 -12.13 21.06 2.13
CA GLY A 265 -12.74 22.25 2.76
C GLY A 265 -11.70 23.31 3.12
N LEU A 266 -10.58 22.94 3.72
CA LEU A 266 -9.49 23.84 4.08
C LEU A 266 -8.84 24.52 2.86
N ILE A 267 -8.75 23.83 1.73
CA ILE A 267 -8.28 24.41 0.44
C ILE A 267 -9.31 25.42 -0.10
N ARG A 268 -10.60 25.06 -0.11
CA ARG A 268 -11.68 26.00 -0.54
C ARG A 268 -11.75 27.25 0.32
N ASP A 269 -11.50 27.13 1.61
CA ASP A 269 -11.47 28.24 2.56
C ASP A 269 -10.17 29.07 2.48
N GLY A 270 -9.19 28.66 1.66
CA GLY A 270 -7.89 29.34 1.51
C GLY A 270 -6.96 29.18 2.71
N VAL A 271 -7.20 28.20 3.60
CA VAL A 271 -6.35 27.87 4.75
C VAL A 271 -5.16 27.01 4.30
N MET A 272 -5.38 26.13 3.34
CA MET A 272 -4.33 25.38 2.64
C MET A 272 -4.18 25.93 1.23
N ALA A 273 -2.95 26.02 0.77
CA ALA A 273 -2.64 26.47 -0.60
C ALA A 273 -3.00 25.41 -1.65
N GLY A 274 -2.85 24.15 -1.33
CA GLY A 274 -3.16 23.02 -2.19
C GLY A 274 -2.61 21.72 -1.62
N SER A 275 -2.75 20.65 -2.39
CA SER A 275 -2.28 19.32 -2.02
C SER A 275 -1.99 18.47 -3.26
N VAL A 276 -1.26 17.37 -3.07
CA VAL A 276 -1.10 16.32 -4.07
C VAL A 276 -1.98 15.14 -3.73
N THR A 277 -2.97 14.83 -4.58
CA THR A 277 -3.78 13.62 -4.41
C THR A 277 -3.20 12.45 -5.17
N GLN A 278 -3.33 11.26 -4.61
CA GLN A 278 -3.05 9.98 -5.24
C GLN A 278 -4.28 9.51 -6.06
N ASN A 279 -4.18 8.30 -6.62
CA ASN A 279 -5.32 7.65 -7.27
C ASN A 279 -5.65 6.32 -6.58
N PRO A 280 -6.24 6.36 -5.36
CA PRO A 280 -6.42 5.17 -4.53
C PRO A 280 -7.35 4.12 -5.17
N TYR A 281 -8.39 4.54 -5.90
CA TYR A 281 -9.26 3.60 -6.61
C TYR A 281 -8.49 2.78 -7.66
N GLN A 282 -7.72 3.46 -8.52
CA GLN A 282 -6.91 2.79 -9.54
C GLN A 282 -5.82 1.93 -8.92
N MET A 283 -5.20 2.40 -7.83
CA MET A 283 -4.19 1.64 -7.10
C MET A 283 -4.74 0.28 -6.63
N GLY A 284 -5.90 0.28 -5.97
CA GLY A 284 -6.55 -0.95 -5.52
C GLY A 284 -6.97 -1.86 -6.68
N TYR A 285 -7.54 -1.29 -7.74
CA TYR A 285 -7.95 -2.02 -8.94
C TYR A 285 -6.77 -2.69 -9.64
N ILE A 286 -5.71 -1.93 -9.92
CA ILE A 286 -4.51 -2.42 -10.61
C ILE A 286 -3.80 -3.48 -9.76
N ALA A 287 -3.70 -3.29 -8.44
CA ALA A 287 -3.03 -4.24 -7.55
C ALA A 287 -3.68 -5.63 -7.60
N VAL A 288 -5.01 -5.71 -7.52
CA VAL A 288 -5.74 -6.97 -7.66
C VAL A 288 -5.63 -7.55 -9.07
N ALA A 289 -5.74 -6.71 -10.11
CA ALA A 289 -5.58 -7.20 -11.49
C ALA A 289 -4.18 -7.78 -11.74
N LYS A 290 -3.13 -7.19 -11.15
CA LYS A 290 -1.77 -7.72 -11.25
C LYS A 290 -1.55 -8.97 -10.38
N ALA A 291 -2.26 -9.09 -9.28
CA ALA A 291 -2.24 -10.31 -8.48
C ALA A 291 -2.85 -11.51 -9.23
N VAL A 292 -3.95 -11.29 -9.93
CA VAL A 292 -4.56 -12.31 -10.82
C VAL A 292 -3.60 -12.68 -11.95
N ALA A 293 -3.04 -11.70 -12.66
CA ALA A 293 -2.06 -11.94 -13.71
C ALA A 293 -0.82 -12.73 -13.21
N ALA A 294 -0.36 -12.43 -11.98
CA ALA A 294 0.73 -13.17 -11.34
C ALA A 294 0.36 -14.63 -11.03
N ALA A 295 -0.87 -14.89 -10.56
CA ALA A 295 -1.37 -16.24 -10.31
C ALA A 295 -1.47 -17.05 -11.61
N ASP A 296 -1.81 -16.39 -12.72
CA ASP A 296 -1.85 -16.99 -14.07
C ASP A 296 -0.45 -17.15 -14.70
N GLY A 297 0.61 -16.67 -14.04
CA GLY A 297 1.99 -16.76 -14.53
C GLY A 297 2.32 -15.79 -15.66
N GLU A 298 1.57 -14.71 -15.81
CA GLU A 298 1.83 -13.67 -16.81
C GLU A 298 3.05 -12.81 -16.43
N PRO A 299 3.80 -12.29 -17.40
CA PRO A 299 4.90 -11.36 -17.13
C PRO A 299 4.35 -10.03 -16.64
N ILE A 300 4.95 -9.50 -15.56
CA ILE A 300 4.51 -8.25 -14.93
C ILE A 300 5.70 -7.29 -14.80
N GLU A 301 5.45 -6.01 -15.05
CA GLU A 301 6.44 -4.95 -14.84
C GLU A 301 6.78 -4.81 -13.35
N PRO A 302 8.05 -4.59 -12.96
CA PRO A 302 8.45 -4.53 -11.56
C PRO A 302 7.81 -3.40 -10.75
N THR A 303 7.44 -2.29 -11.43
CA THR A 303 6.81 -1.12 -10.81
C THR A 303 5.75 -0.55 -11.73
N ILE A 304 4.61 -0.20 -11.18
CA ILE A 304 3.47 0.39 -11.90
C ILE A 304 3.05 1.65 -11.15
N ASP A 305 3.13 2.79 -11.85
CA ASP A 305 2.67 4.07 -11.30
C ASP A 305 1.14 4.15 -11.38
N SER A 306 0.50 4.42 -10.24
CA SER A 306 -0.95 4.63 -10.15
C SER A 306 -1.37 6.07 -10.49
N GLY A 307 -0.41 6.98 -10.64
CA GLY A 307 -0.61 8.39 -10.91
C GLY A 307 -0.89 9.26 -9.69
N PHE A 308 -0.70 10.56 -9.88
CA PHE A 308 -1.02 11.59 -8.89
C PHE A 308 -1.41 12.90 -9.58
N TYR A 309 -2.04 13.83 -8.85
CA TYR A 309 -2.42 15.14 -9.33
C TYR A 309 -2.20 16.20 -8.26
N TRP A 310 -1.63 17.35 -8.66
CA TRP A 310 -1.74 18.56 -7.85
C TRP A 310 -3.16 19.11 -7.92
N TYR A 311 -3.71 19.53 -6.79
CA TYR A 311 -4.97 20.22 -6.74
C TYR A 311 -4.96 21.38 -5.74
N ASP A 312 -5.69 22.45 -6.10
CA ASP A 312 -5.89 23.64 -5.29
C ASP A 312 -7.28 24.25 -5.56
N ALA A 313 -7.59 25.40 -4.99
CA ALA A 313 -8.90 26.04 -5.14
C ALA A 313 -9.25 26.38 -6.60
N THR A 314 -8.28 26.45 -7.51
CA THR A 314 -8.50 26.84 -8.93
C THR A 314 -8.88 25.67 -9.81
N ASN A 315 -8.51 24.43 -9.45
CA ASN A 315 -8.72 23.24 -10.29
C ASN A 315 -9.51 22.11 -9.59
N LEU A 316 -10.00 22.33 -8.36
CA LEU A 316 -10.80 21.34 -7.63
C LEU A 316 -11.99 20.78 -8.41
N ASP A 317 -12.58 21.56 -9.29
CA ASP A 317 -13.74 21.16 -10.10
C ASP A 317 -13.35 20.52 -11.45
N ASP A 318 -12.05 20.34 -11.75
CA ASP A 318 -11.59 19.61 -12.94
C ASP A 318 -12.05 18.14 -12.89
N PRO A 319 -12.66 17.61 -13.95
CA PRO A 319 -13.16 16.22 -13.97
C PRO A 319 -12.10 15.14 -13.73
N ASN A 320 -10.82 15.41 -14.01
CA ASN A 320 -9.74 14.45 -13.73
C ASN A 320 -9.37 14.48 -12.25
N ILE A 321 -9.33 15.67 -11.65
CA ILE A 321 -9.12 15.84 -10.21
C ILE A 321 -10.27 15.17 -9.44
N GLN A 322 -11.53 15.44 -9.85
CA GLN A 322 -12.73 14.87 -9.23
C GLN A 322 -12.78 13.32 -9.24
N LYS A 323 -12.06 12.68 -10.16
CA LYS A 323 -11.94 11.20 -10.19
C LYS A 323 -10.88 10.66 -9.24
N ALA A 324 -9.91 11.49 -8.87
CA ALA A 324 -8.77 11.10 -8.04
C ALA A 324 -8.96 11.49 -6.57
N ILE A 325 -9.65 12.61 -6.29
CA ILE A 325 -9.97 12.99 -4.91
C ILE A 325 -11.05 12.09 -4.31
N TYR A 326 -11.02 11.96 -3.01
CA TYR A 326 -11.95 11.14 -2.21
C TYR A 326 -12.36 11.92 -0.96
N ASP A 327 -13.53 11.64 -0.41
CA ASP A 327 -14.16 12.31 0.75
C ASP A 327 -14.79 11.29 1.71
#